data_c93f4479ffb908b8556f74c56d786e28
#
_entry.id   c93f4479ffb908b8556f74c56d786e28
#
_cell.length_a   1.000
_cell.length_b   1.000
_cell.length_c   1.000
_cell.angle_alpha   90.00
_cell.angle_beta   90.00
_cell.angle_gamma   90.00
#
_symmetry.space_group_name_H-M   'P 1'
#
loop_
_entity.id
_entity.type
_entity.pdbx_description
1 polymer ?
#
loop_
_entity_poly.entity_id
_entity_poly.type
_entity_poly.pdbx_seq_one_letter_code
_entity_poly.pdbx_strand_id
1 'polypeptide(L)'
;MCQTEGDKPYLLLTPGFDLEVALSSLGIRRIDFDMLDGNVQGFAREKTIAISPIAQLPHKTTFHELAHVILDHTAEQLTLVDEESTPRSLCEVEAEATAMICLEALGLEGSEYCRGYIQHWLQGEKEIPTQSAKKIFAAATAILKAGQTQK
;
A
#
# COMPACT_ATOMS: atom_id res chain seq x y z
N MET A 1 -22.06 -12.61 18.11
CA MET A 1 -21.57 -12.27 17.80
C MET A 1 -20.64 -12.30 17.33
N CYS A 2 -20.41 -12.04 17.01
CA CYS A 2 -19.76 -12.01 16.45
C CYS A 2 -18.75 -11.99 16.24
N GLN A 3 -18.38 -12.15 16.32
CA GLN A 3 -17.43 -12.33 16.05
C GLN A 3 -16.74 -11.85 15.04
N THR A 4 -17.21 -11.12 14.25
CA THR A 4 -16.60 -10.58 13.12
C THR A 4 -15.48 -9.70 13.44
N GLU A 5 -15.46 -9.08 14.56
CA GLU A 5 -14.36 -8.25 14.85
C GLU A 5 -13.12 -9.03 15.04
N GLY A 6 -13.22 -10.18 15.62
CA GLY A 6 -12.08 -11.03 15.79
C GLY A 6 -11.57 -11.55 14.47
N ASP A 7 -12.44 -11.60 13.48
CA ASP A 7 -12.07 -12.16 12.21
C ASP A 7 -11.36 -11.18 11.31
N LYS A 8 -11.29 -9.92 11.70
CA LYS A 8 -10.69 -8.91 10.86
C LYS A 8 -9.66 -8.10 11.62
N PRO A 9 -8.64 -8.77 12.12
CA PRO A 9 -7.63 -8.06 12.91
C PRO A 9 -6.88 -7.03 12.09
N TYR A 10 -6.88 -7.17 10.79
CA TYR A 10 -6.19 -6.21 9.95
C TYR A 10 -7.05 -5.02 9.57
N LEU A 11 -8.31 -5.01 10.03
CA LEU A 11 -9.16 -3.87 9.73
C LEU A 11 -8.63 -2.65 10.44
N LEU A 12 -8.45 -1.59 9.69
CA LEU A 12 -7.89 -0.38 10.22
C LEU A 12 -9.00 0.46 10.84
N LEU A 13 -8.99 0.55 12.16
CA LEU A 13 -9.99 1.30 12.90
C LEU A 13 -9.30 2.35 13.73
N THR A 14 -8.94 3.45 13.11
CA THR A 14 -8.32 4.57 13.77
C THR A 14 -9.29 5.72 13.77
N PRO A 15 -9.32 6.52 14.84
CA PRO A 15 -10.19 7.69 14.81
C PRO A 15 -9.93 8.52 13.56
N GLY A 16 -10.99 8.81 12.83
CA GLY A 16 -10.88 9.66 11.67
C GLY A 16 -10.48 8.96 10.38
N PHE A 17 -10.22 7.66 10.42
CA PHE A 17 -9.87 6.92 9.20
C PHE A 17 -10.54 5.56 9.19
N ASP A 18 -11.13 5.22 8.06
CA ASP A 18 -11.83 3.95 7.88
C ASP A 18 -11.36 3.36 6.56
N LEU A 19 -10.73 2.19 6.64
CA LEU A 19 -10.19 1.55 5.45
C LEU A 19 -11.28 1.20 4.44
N GLU A 20 -12.42 0.71 4.92
CA GLU A 20 -13.49 0.34 3.99
C GLU A 20 -14.00 1.56 3.23
N VAL A 21 -14.07 2.69 3.90
CA VAL A 21 -14.46 3.92 3.23
C VAL A 21 -13.42 4.29 2.18
N ALA A 22 -12.14 4.14 2.52
CA ALA A 22 -11.08 4.45 1.58
C ALA A 22 -11.18 3.57 0.34
N LEU A 23 -11.35 2.28 0.54
CA LEU A 23 -11.43 1.35 -0.59
C LEU A 23 -12.62 1.70 -1.48
N SER A 24 -13.76 1.95 -0.86
CA SER A 24 -14.96 2.28 -1.62
C SER A 24 -14.77 3.57 -2.41
N SER A 25 -14.20 4.58 -1.77
CA SER A 25 -14.00 5.86 -2.43
C SER A 25 -13.03 5.77 -3.59
N LEU A 26 -12.03 4.90 -3.46
CA LEU A 26 -11.01 4.75 -4.49
C LEU A 26 -11.40 3.75 -5.57
N GLY A 27 -12.52 3.05 -5.38
CA GLY A 27 -12.95 2.06 -6.36
C GLY A 27 -12.08 0.82 -6.35
N ILE A 28 -11.53 0.49 -5.19
CA ILE A 28 -10.65 -0.66 -5.05
C ILE A 28 -11.36 -1.71 -4.22
N ARG A 29 -11.27 -2.96 -4.65
CA ARG A 29 -11.91 -4.06 -3.94
C ARG A 29 -10.87 -4.90 -3.24
N ARG A 30 -11.21 -5.37 -2.06
CA ARG A 30 -10.38 -6.34 -1.36
C ARG A 30 -10.94 -7.72 -1.61
N ILE A 31 -10.09 -8.61 -2.08
CA ILE A 31 -10.50 -9.97 -2.39
C ILE A 31 -9.77 -10.93 -1.47
N ASP A 32 -10.21 -12.17 -1.46
CA ASP A 32 -9.61 -13.18 -0.62
C ASP A 32 -8.19 -13.44 -1.05
N PHE A 33 -7.34 -13.67 -0.06
CA PHE A 33 -5.96 -14.01 -0.30
C PHE A 33 -5.89 -15.52 -0.55
N ASP A 34 -5.52 -15.90 -1.76
CA ASP A 34 -5.56 -17.30 -2.14
C ASP A 34 -4.19 -17.87 -2.50
N MET A 35 -3.13 -17.19 -2.09
CA MET A 35 -1.79 -17.70 -2.35
C MET A 35 -1.39 -18.69 -1.28
N LEU A 36 -0.71 -19.74 -1.71
CA LEU A 36 -0.26 -20.78 -0.78
C LEU A 36 1.13 -20.51 -0.25
N ASP A 37 1.87 -19.60 -0.89
CA ASP A 37 3.23 -19.30 -0.47
C ASP A 37 3.18 -18.45 0.80
N GLY A 38 3.65 -18.99 1.90
CA GLY A 38 3.61 -18.27 3.17
C GLY A 38 4.49 -17.05 3.21
N ASN A 39 5.38 -16.89 2.23
CA ASN A 39 6.24 -15.72 2.18
C ASN A 39 5.56 -14.52 1.54
N VAL A 40 4.45 -14.74 0.87
CA VAL A 40 3.72 -13.65 0.24
C VAL A 40 2.77 -13.05 1.26
N GLN A 41 2.94 -11.78 1.54
CA GLN A 41 2.12 -11.10 2.54
C GLN A 41 0.85 -10.51 1.95
N GLY A 42 0.86 -10.19 0.66
CA GLY A 42 -0.29 -9.63 -0.02
C GLY A 42 0.05 -9.41 -1.47
N PHE A 43 -0.95 -8.97 -2.24
CA PHE A 43 -0.71 -8.63 -3.63
C PHE A 43 -1.72 -7.59 -4.09
N ALA A 44 -1.40 -6.96 -5.20
CA ALA A 44 -2.29 -6.01 -5.86
C ALA A 44 -2.41 -6.42 -7.31
N ARG A 45 -3.63 -6.32 -7.84
CA ARG A 45 -3.90 -6.71 -9.21
C ARG A 45 -4.99 -5.80 -9.74
N GLU A 46 -4.60 -4.96 -10.70
CA GLU A 46 -5.56 -3.98 -11.25
C GLU A 46 -6.18 -3.16 -10.12
N LYS A 47 -7.47 -3.27 -9.92
CA LYS A 47 -8.15 -2.50 -8.87
C LYS A 47 -8.51 -3.36 -7.67
N THR A 48 -7.74 -4.40 -7.42
CA THR A 48 -8.01 -5.25 -6.27
C THR A 48 -6.75 -5.44 -5.45
N ILE A 49 -6.95 -5.68 -4.17
CA ILE A 49 -5.86 -6.03 -3.27
C ILE A 49 -6.27 -7.25 -2.46
N ALA A 50 -5.28 -7.97 -1.99
CA ALA A 50 -5.50 -9.11 -1.10
C ALA A 50 -4.38 -9.13 -0.08
N ILE A 51 -4.73 -9.35 1.17
CA ILE A 51 -3.78 -9.33 2.27
C ILE A 51 -3.83 -10.67 2.97
N SER A 52 -2.66 -11.26 3.18
CA SER A 52 -2.60 -12.54 3.85
C SER A 52 -3.16 -12.42 5.27
N PRO A 53 -4.01 -13.37 5.68
CA PRO A 53 -4.55 -13.31 7.04
C PRO A 53 -3.49 -13.52 8.10
N ILE A 54 -2.31 -14.02 7.72
CA ILE A 54 -1.22 -14.18 8.67
C ILE A 54 -0.08 -13.20 8.42
N ALA A 55 -0.36 -12.12 7.71
CA ALA A 55 0.64 -11.09 7.48
C ALA A 55 1.10 -10.54 8.83
N GLN A 56 2.41 -10.33 8.94
CA GLN A 56 2.98 -9.89 10.21
C GLN A 56 2.65 -8.44 10.49
N LEU A 57 2.60 -7.62 9.45
CA LEU A 57 2.25 -6.21 9.59
C LEU A 57 1.14 -5.92 8.60
N PRO A 58 -0.08 -6.33 8.93
CA PRO A 58 -1.18 -6.25 7.95
C PRO A 58 -1.49 -4.82 7.51
N HIS A 59 -1.32 -3.83 8.39
CA HIS A 59 -1.60 -2.46 7.97
C HIS A 59 -0.56 -1.97 6.97
N LYS A 60 0.71 -2.29 7.24
CA LYS A 60 1.76 -1.93 6.32
C LYS A 60 1.54 -2.59 4.97
N THR A 61 1.22 -3.88 4.98
CA THR A 61 0.96 -4.59 3.73
C THR A 61 -0.22 -4.00 2.99
N THR A 62 -1.27 -3.65 3.73
CA THR A 62 -2.45 -3.06 3.11
C THR A 62 -2.12 -1.76 2.38
N PHE A 63 -1.40 -0.86 3.05
CA PHE A 63 -1.07 0.40 2.42
C PHE A 63 -0.08 0.22 1.27
N HIS A 64 0.81 -0.76 1.40
CA HIS A 64 1.74 -1.06 0.33
C HIS A 64 1.00 -1.51 -0.93
N GLU A 65 0.04 -2.42 -0.77
CA GLU A 65 -0.70 -2.89 -1.94
C GLU A 65 -1.63 -1.82 -2.49
N LEU A 66 -2.24 -1.02 -1.61
CA LEU A 66 -3.03 0.11 -2.07
C LEU A 66 -2.17 1.07 -2.88
N ALA A 67 -0.96 1.31 -2.42
CA ALA A 67 -0.08 2.22 -3.12
C ALA A 67 0.21 1.72 -4.53
N HIS A 68 0.43 0.42 -4.68
CA HIS A 68 0.66 -0.13 -6.02
C HIS A 68 -0.52 0.16 -6.95
N VAL A 69 -1.74 0.05 -6.44
CA VAL A 69 -2.90 0.33 -7.26
C VAL A 69 -2.99 1.82 -7.60
N ILE A 70 -2.85 2.67 -6.60
CA ILE A 70 -2.99 4.11 -6.80
C ILE A 70 -1.89 4.65 -7.70
N LEU A 71 -0.69 4.09 -7.57
CA LEU A 71 0.45 4.53 -8.37
C LEU A 71 0.47 3.89 -9.76
N ASP A 72 -0.54 3.06 -10.03
CA ASP A 72 -0.71 2.46 -11.35
C ASP A 72 0.39 1.47 -11.68
N HIS A 73 0.92 0.82 -10.67
CA HIS A 73 1.96 -0.19 -10.87
C HIS A 73 1.39 -1.53 -11.33
N THR A 74 0.06 -1.66 -11.28
CA THR A 74 -0.58 -2.92 -11.61
C THR A 74 -1.18 -2.95 -13.00
N ALA A 75 -0.99 -1.89 -13.76
CA ALA A 75 -1.54 -1.84 -15.12
C ALA A 75 -0.74 -2.76 -16.02
N GLU A 76 -1.45 -3.64 -16.66
CA GLU A 76 -0.81 -4.63 -17.50
C GLU A 76 -0.02 -4.02 -18.64
N GLN A 77 -0.55 -2.95 -19.18
CA GLN A 77 0.08 -2.31 -20.32
C GLN A 77 1.50 -1.86 -20.03
N LEU A 78 1.77 -1.54 -18.79
CA LEU A 78 3.07 -1.04 -18.45
C LEU A 78 4.16 -2.06 -18.69
N THR A 79 3.83 -3.32 -18.49
CA THR A 79 4.85 -4.35 -18.64
C THR A 79 5.05 -4.75 -20.08
N LEU A 80 4.12 -4.40 -20.94
CA LEU A 80 4.19 -4.87 -22.31
C LEU A 80 4.88 -3.92 -23.24
N VAL A 81 4.72 -2.63 -23.02
CA VAL A 81 5.13 -1.72 -24.05
C VAL A 81 6.09 -0.71 -23.62
N ASP A 82 6.39 -0.64 -22.38
CA ASP A 82 6.95 0.59 -21.97
C ASP A 82 8.36 0.47 -21.51
N GLU A 83 9.25 0.81 -22.36
CA GLU A 83 10.62 0.86 -21.98
C GLU A 83 10.88 1.97 -21.01
N GLU A 84 9.94 2.88 -20.89
CA GLU A 84 10.11 3.98 -19.98
C GLU A 84 9.34 3.78 -18.71
N SER A 85 8.77 2.61 -18.53
CA SER A 85 8.04 2.37 -17.30
C SER A 85 9.00 2.45 -16.12
N THR A 86 8.44 2.75 -14.97
CA THR A 86 9.21 2.83 -13.76
C THR A 86 9.83 1.47 -13.46
N PRO A 87 11.14 1.42 -13.21
CA PRO A 87 11.76 0.13 -12.88
C PRO A 87 11.08 -0.51 -11.68
N ARG A 88 11.08 -1.83 -11.67
CA ARG A 88 10.40 -2.57 -10.63
C ARG A 88 10.88 -2.17 -9.24
N SER A 89 12.18 -2.01 -9.08
CA SER A 89 12.72 -1.65 -7.77
C SER A 89 12.22 -0.28 -7.34
N LEU A 90 12.08 0.64 -8.27
CA LEU A 90 11.59 1.96 -7.94
C LEU A 90 10.10 1.93 -7.65
N CYS A 91 9.35 1.06 -8.32
CA CYS A 91 7.94 0.88 -7.98
C CYS A 91 7.80 0.44 -6.53
N GLU A 92 8.66 -0.46 -6.08
CA GLU A 92 8.60 -0.92 -4.70
C GLU A 92 8.94 0.20 -3.75
N VAL A 93 9.92 1.04 -4.09
CA VAL A 93 10.26 2.17 -3.23
C VAL A 93 9.10 3.16 -3.17
N GLU A 94 8.47 3.40 -4.30
CA GLU A 94 7.33 4.30 -4.31
C GLU A 94 6.21 3.78 -3.41
N ALA A 95 5.93 2.48 -3.50
CA ALA A 95 4.88 1.89 -2.69
C ALA A 95 5.26 1.88 -1.20
N GLU A 96 6.51 1.57 -0.88
CA GLU A 96 6.93 1.56 0.51
C GLU A 96 6.89 2.96 1.10
N ALA A 97 7.31 3.96 0.34
CA ALA A 97 7.30 5.32 0.85
C ALA A 97 5.87 5.81 1.07
N THR A 98 4.97 5.47 0.16
CA THR A 98 3.57 5.84 0.30
C THR A 98 2.99 5.18 1.56
N ALA A 99 3.27 3.90 1.75
CA ALA A 99 2.79 3.20 2.93
C ALA A 99 3.36 3.82 4.20
N MET A 100 4.63 4.19 4.17
CA MET A 100 5.27 4.79 5.34
C MET A 100 4.56 6.08 5.76
N ILE A 101 4.25 6.92 4.78
CA ILE A 101 3.57 8.17 5.08
C ILE A 101 2.21 7.91 5.70
N CYS A 102 1.46 6.96 5.14
CA CYS A 102 0.15 6.64 5.66
C CYS A 102 0.23 6.10 7.09
N LEU A 103 1.19 5.19 7.33
CA LEU A 103 1.34 4.61 8.65
C LEU A 103 1.71 5.68 9.67
N GLU A 104 2.65 6.56 9.31
CA GLU A 104 3.06 7.61 10.22
C GLU A 104 1.91 8.58 10.50
N ALA A 105 1.18 8.93 9.46
CA ALA A 105 0.07 9.87 9.63
C ALA A 105 -0.99 9.33 10.55
N LEU A 106 -1.18 8.01 10.54
CA LEU A 106 -2.23 7.38 11.34
C LEU A 106 -1.71 6.81 12.65
N GLY A 107 -0.42 6.94 12.91
CA GLY A 107 0.14 6.44 14.16
C GLY A 107 0.18 4.93 14.26
N LEU A 108 0.38 4.25 13.14
CA LEU A 108 0.37 2.80 13.12
C LEU A 108 1.77 2.23 13.00
N GLU A 109 1.92 0.99 13.42
CA GLU A 109 3.20 0.30 13.34
C GLU A 109 3.55 -0.04 11.91
N GLY A 110 4.85 -0.15 11.66
CA GLY A 110 5.32 -0.67 10.39
C GLY A 110 6.16 0.30 9.60
N SER A 111 6.13 1.57 9.94
CA SER A 111 6.89 2.54 9.15
C SER A 111 8.39 2.29 9.19
N GLU A 112 8.86 1.65 10.25
CA GLU A 112 10.29 1.37 10.35
C GLU A 112 10.75 0.39 9.28
N TYR A 113 9.91 -0.58 8.97
CA TYR A 113 10.25 -1.53 7.91
C TYR A 113 10.28 -0.82 6.55
N CYS A 114 9.35 0.08 6.33
CA CYS A 114 9.35 0.84 5.10
C CYS A 114 10.62 1.68 5.00
N ARG A 115 10.97 2.33 6.08
CA ARG A 115 12.17 3.16 6.10
C ARG A 115 13.40 2.34 5.83
N GLY A 116 13.49 1.15 6.44
CA GLY A 116 14.63 0.28 6.21
C GLY A 116 14.77 -0.13 4.77
N TYR A 117 13.66 -0.48 4.14
CA TYR A 117 13.69 -0.85 2.72
C TYR A 117 14.17 0.33 1.88
N ILE A 118 13.64 1.51 2.15
CA ILE A 118 13.98 2.68 1.37
C ILE A 118 15.46 3.02 1.55
N GLN A 119 15.96 2.94 2.78
CA GLN A 119 17.36 3.23 3.04
C GLN A 119 18.27 2.23 2.33
N HIS A 120 17.88 0.98 2.35
CA HIS A 120 18.66 -0.04 1.67
C HIS A 120 18.71 0.26 0.17
N TRP A 121 17.59 0.64 -0.40
CA TRP A 121 17.54 0.96 -1.81
C TRP A 121 18.43 2.16 -2.13
N LEU A 122 18.39 3.18 -1.25
CA LEU A 122 19.18 4.38 -1.47
C LEU A 122 20.67 4.12 -1.44
N GLN A 123 21.09 3.08 -0.72
CA GLN A 123 22.51 2.74 -0.70
C GLN A 123 22.97 2.24 -2.05
N GLY A 124 22.12 1.52 -2.76
CA GLY A 124 22.45 1.02 -4.07
C GLY A 124 22.18 2.01 -5.17
N GLU A 125 21.19 2.84 -4.96
CA GLU A 125 20.83 3.88 -5.92
C GLU A 125 21.15 5.21 -5.27
N LYS A 126 21.04 6.27 -6.02
CA LYS A 126 21.42 7.54 -5.47
C LYS A 126 20.32 8.19 -4.68
N GLU A 127 19.17 8.32 -5.27
CA GLU A 127 18.11 9.06 -4.61
C GLU A 127 16.81 8.77 -5.30
N ILE A 128 15.73 9.12 -4.63
CA ILE A 128 14.41 8.97 -5.19
C ILE A 128 14.19 10.11 -6.17
N PRO A 129 13.84 9.81 -7.42
CA PRO A 129 13.62 10.87 -8.40
C PRO A 129 12.51 11.82 -7.95
N THR A 130 12.65 13.08 -8.33
CA THR A 130 11.65 14.07 -8.00
C THR A 130 10.27 13.68 -8.47
N GLN A 131 10.19 13.08 -9.64
CA GLN A 131 8.91 12.62 -10.17
C GLN A 131 8.28 11.61 -9.24
N SER A 132 9.09 10.66 -8.76
CA SER A 132 8.59 9.65 -7.83
C SER A 132 8.14 10.29 -6.54
N ALA A 133 8.89 11.27 -6.03
CA ALA A 133 8.51 11.92 -4.78
C ALA A 133 7.13 12.56 -4.92
N LYS A 134 6.87 13.20 -6.05
CA LYS A 134 5.58 13.84 -6.27
C LYS A 134 4.47 12.80 -6.28
N LYS A 135 4.71 11.67 -6.94
CA LYS A 135 3.70 10.62 -7.01
C LYS A 135 3.44 10.02 -5.64
N ILE A 136 4.49 9.86 -4.85
CA ILE A 136 4.36 9.31 -3.51
C ILE A 136 3.45 10.19 -2.65
N PHE A 137 3.73 11.49 -2.63
CA PHE A 137 2.93 12.38 -1.81
C PHE A 137 1.50 12.46 -2.31
N ALA A 138 1.30 12.46 -3.62
CA ALA A 138 -0.05 12.50 -4.16
C ALA A 138 -0.81 11.23 -3.80
N ALA A 139 -0.16 10.08 -3.88
CA ALA A 139 -0.81 8.82 -3.56
C ALA A 139 -1.17 8.75 -2.08
N ALA A 140 -0.24 9.12 -1.21
CA ALA A 140 -0.51 9.09 0.22
C ALA A 140 -1.66 10.02 0.57
N THR A 141 -1.66 11.21 -0.02
CA THR A 141 -2.74 12.15 0.23
C THR A 141 -4.08 11.58 -0.23
N ALA A 142 -4.09 10.96 -1.40
CA ALA A 142 -5.32 10.39 -1.92
C ALA A 142 -5.87 9.31 -1.00
N ILE A 143 -4.99 8.45 -0.51
CA ILE A 143 -5.42 7.37 0.37
C ILE A 143 -5.97 7.91 1.69
N LEU A 144 -5.23 8.84 2.29
CA LEU A 144 -5.64 9.38 3.58
C LEU A 144 -6.95 10.14 3.48
N LYS A 145 -7.13 10.90 2.40
CA LYS A 145 -8.38 11.62 2.22
C LYS A 145 -9.54 10.67 1.94
N ALA A 146 -9.28 9.63 1.18
CA ALA A 146 -10.35 8.69 0.81
C ALA A 146 -10.94 8.02 2.04
N GLY A 147 -10.14 7.77 3.07
CA GLY A 147 -10.64 7.11 4.27
C GLY A 147 -11.02 8.06 5.38
N GLN A 148 -10.96 9.35 5.12
CA GLN A 148 -11.24 10.33 6.17
C GLN A 148 -12.71 10.32 6.53
N THR A 149 -13.00 10.15 7.82
CA THR A 149 -14.38 10.07 8.28
C THR A 149 -14.78 11.26 9.11
N GLN A 150 -13.85 12.14 9.43
CA GLN A 150 -14.15 13.33 10.21
C GLN A 150 -13.70 14.55 9.46
N LYS A 151 -14.38 15.63 9.70
CA LYS A 151 -14.08 16.87 9.02
C LYS A 151 -13.25 17.80 9.85
#